data_d28beb29a69c5e9a01b2959784731f72
#
_entry.id   d28beb29a69c5e9a01b2959784731f72
#
_cell.length_a   1.000
_cell.length_b   1.000
_cell.length_c   1.000
_cell.angle_alpha   90.00
_cell.angle_beta   90.00
_cell.angle_gamma   90.00
#
_symmetry.space_group_name_H-M   'P 1'
#
loop_
_entity.id
_entity.type
_entity.pdbx_description
1 polymer ?
#
loop_
_entity_poly.entity_id
_entity_poly.type
_entity_poly.pdbx_seq_one_letter_code
_entity_poly.pdbx_strand_id
1 'polypeptide(L)'
;MSGRADQIVFAGVSKFYGEVLGVNRIDLAIGPGITALVGPNGSGKTTLMNLLAGLIRPTEGEISVLGVPPDRPRELCRLLGYCTQFDTFPRGIRGDDFVRLYLRLHGLDAAAAAAGAALAIERVGLTEAAGRRVAGYSKGMKQRIKLAQAIAHEPRVLVLDEPLNGLDPLARAETIDLFRRFAGEGRHVLISSHVLHEVDDLADRVILVHGGYIVAEGAIDGVRDEMAEERPLQVLVRCDRPSVLAARLFSEDHVVEAKLDADRRGVLVRTGDADRLLEVVRQLAAAGELEIDALLPADEDVQSVYQYLIGGDAQGAS
;
A
#
# COMPACT_ATOMS: atom_id res chain seq x y z
N MET A 1 21.55 18.95 13.39
CA MET A 1 21.00 19.30 12.06
C MET A 1 21.36 18.29 10.95
N SER A 2 22.05 17.20 11.26
CA SER A 2 22.50 16.17 10.27
C SER A 2 21.38 15.21 9.82
N GLY A 3 20.28 15.07 10.53
CA GLY A 3 19.23 14.06 10.26
C GLY A 3 18.23 14.40 9.14
N ARG A 4 18.11 15.65 8.71
CA ARG A 4 17.13 16.06 7.69
C ARG A 4 17.58 15.85 6.24
N ALA A 5 18.88 15.69 6.00
CA ALA A 5 19.42 15.52 4.66
C ALA A 5 19.19 14.13 4.06
N ASP A 6 18.76 13.16 4.87
CA ASP A 6 18.48 11.78 4.43
C ASP A 6 17.00 11.37 4.68
N GLN A 7 16.10 12.34 4.69
CA GLN A 7 14.68 12.13 4.90
C GLN A 7 13.85 12.84 3.83
N ILE A 8 12.67 12.33 3.59
CA ILE A 8 11.60 13.03 2.87
C ILE A 8 10.77 13.74 3.93
N VAL A 9 10.64 15.07 3.83
CA VAL A 9 9.99 15.89 4.84
C VAL A 9 8.84 16.68 4.21
N PHE A 10 7.67 16.61 4.82
CA PHE A 10 6.53 17.51 4.60
C PHE A 10 6.39 18.37 5.85
N ALA A 11 6.28 19.68 5.71
CA ALA A 11 6.14 20.64 6.79
C ALA A 11 4.91 21.52 6.56
N GLY A 12 3.81 21.27 7.30
CA GLY A 12 2.55 21.98 7.22
C GLY A 12 1.91 21.98 5.82
N VAL A 13 2.06 20.89 5.06
CA VAL A 13 1.71 20.84 3.64
C VAL A 13 0.20 20.70 3.45
N SER A 14 -0.39 21.66 2.72
CA SER A 14 -1.78 21.61 2.27
C SER A 14 -1.86 21.70 0.74
N LYS A 15 -2.82 21.00 0.17
CA LYS A 15 -3.16 21.07 -1.26
C LYS A 15 -4.65 21.13 -1.47
N PHE A 16 -5.09 22.23 -2.11
CA PHE A 16 -6.46 22.40 -2.56
C PHE A 16 -6.51 22.43 -4.09
N TYR A 17 -7.54 21.83 -4.64
CA TYR A 17 -7.92 21.86 -6.06
C TYR A 17 -9.20 22.71 -6.19
N GLY A 18 -9.05 24.05 -6.24
CA GLY A 18 -10.17 24.95 -6.04
C GLY A 18 -10.73 24.79 -4.62
N GLU A 19 -12.00 24.42 -4.51
CA GLU A 19 -12.67 24.17 -3.23
C GLU A 19 -12.51 22.73 -2.72
N VAL A 20 -11.92 21.85 -3.52
CA VAL A 20 -11.75 20.45 -3.15
C VAL A 20 -10.45 20.25 -2.40
N LEU A 21 -10.54 19.69 -1.20
CA LEU A 21 -9.38 19.32 -0.39
C LEU A 21 -8.69 18.08 -0.97
N GLY A 22 -7.40 18.21 -1.26
CA GLY A 22 -6.54 17.07 -1.60
C GLY A 22 -5.85 16.52 -0.35
N VAL A 23 -5.06 17.37 0.35
CA VAL A 23 -4.44 17.08 1.66
C VAL A 23 -4.36 18.35 2.49
N ASN A 24 -4.35 18.22 3.83
CA ASN A 24 -4.36 19.35 4.75
C ASN A 24 -3.37 19.21 5.90
N ARG A 25 -2.51 20.21 6.05
CA ARG A 25 -1.54 20.37 7.16
C ARG A 25 -0.75 19.11 7.46
N ILE A 26 -0.19 18.52 6.41
CA ILE A 26 0.62 17.32 6.54
C ILE A 26 1.99 17.68 7.12
N ASP A 27 2.30 17.16 8.29
CA ASP A 27 3.63 17.14 8.90
C ASP A 27 4.10 15.69 8.94
N LEU A 28 5.16 15.36 8.20
CA LEU A 28 5.61 13.99 8.01
C LEU A 28 7.11 13.94 7.73
N ALA A 29 7.82 12.99 8.33
CA ALA A 29 9.21 12.70 8.02
C ALA A 29 9.38 11.21 7.70
N ILE A 30 9.78 10.88 6.47
CA ILE A 30 9.97 9.51 6.00
C ILE A 30 11.46 9.23 5.88
N GLY A 31 11.95 8.23 6.62
CA GLY A 31 13.31 7.70 6.56
C GLY A 31 13.50 6.66 5.45
N PRO A 32 14.72 6.10 5.31
CA PRO A 32 14.96 4.96 4.43
C PRO A 32 14.15 3.73 4.86
N GLY A 33 13.96 2.79 3.93
CA GLY A 33 13.11 1.62 4.11
C GLY A 33 11.84 1.70 3.28
N ILE A 34 10.90 0.80 3.54
CA ILE A 34 9.62 0.72 2.84
C ILE A 34 8.53 1.38 3.68
N THR A 35 7.95 2.45 3.17
CA THR A 35 6.82 3.14 3.79
C THR A 35 5.57 2.96 2.93
N ALA A 36 4.48 2.50 3.53
CA ALA A 36 3.20 2.35 2.86
C ALA A 36 2.25 3.50 3.20
N LEU A 37 1.70 4.17 2.17
CA LEU A 37 0.56 5.06 2.28
C LEU A 37 -0.71 4.25 2.09
N VAL A 38 -1.50 4.09 3.13
CA VAL A 38 -2.70 3.26 3.13
C VAL A 38 -3.94 4.13 3.31
N GLY A 39 -5.01 3.80 2.59
CA GLY A 39 -6.27 4.53 2.69
C GLY A 39 -7.18 4.32 1.48
N PRO A 40 -8.49 4.62 1.56
CA PRO A 40 -9.43 4.44 0.45
C PRO A 40 -9.11 5.34 -0.73
N ASN A 41 -9.81 5.09 -1.82
CA ASN A 41 -9.75 5.95 -2.99
C ASN A 41 -10.22 7.36 -2.63
N GLY A 42 -9.48 8.38 -3.09
CA GLY A 42 -9.77 9.78 -2.77
C GLY A 42 -9.25 10.26 -1.41
N SER A 43 -8.56 9.43 -0.61
CA SER A 43 -8.04 9.84 0.71
C SER A 43 -6.89 10.87 0.65
N GLY A 44 -6.22 11.04 -0.51
CA GLY A 44 -5.10 11.97 -0.66
C GLY A 44 -3.75 11.32 -0.98
N LYS A 45 -3.63 9.98 -1.05
CA LYS A 45 -2.37 9.24 -1.32
C LYS A 45 -1.67 9.71 -2.61
N THR A 46 -2.38 9.68 -3.74
CA THR A 46 -1.84 10.13 -5.03
C THR A 46 -1.49 11.62 -5.00
N THR A 47 -2.23 12.44 -4.24
CA THR A 47 -1.89 13.86 -4.05
C THR A 47 -0.55 14.01 -3.34
N LEU A 48 -0.31 13.28 -2.24
CA LEU A 48 0.98 13.28 -1.52
C LEU A 48 2.12 12.82 -2.43
N MET A 49 1.94 11.76 -3.18
CA MET A 49 2.94 11.26 -4.13
C MET A 49 3.25 12.26 -5.25
N ASN A 50 2.23 12.91 -5.81
CA ASN A 50 2.39 13.92 -6.84
C ASN A 50 3.07 15.20 -6.34
N LEU A 51 2.79 15.60 -5.10
CA LEU A 51 3.48 16.70 -4.42
C LEU A 51 4.96 16.40 -4.24
N LEU A 52 5.29 15.21 -3.73
CA LEU A 52 6.65 14.72 -3.54
C LEU A 52 7.42 14.63 -4.86
N ALA A 53 6.76 14.15 -5.91
CA ALA A 53 7.36 14.03 -7.25
C ALA A 53 7.47 15.38 -8.00
N GLY A 54 6.98 16.48 -7.41
CA GLY A 54 7.01 17.81 -8.04
C GLY A 54 6.06 17.97 -9.24
N LEU A 55 5.13 17.03 -9.41
CA LEU A 55 4.12 17.07 -10.49
C LEU A 55 3.03 18.11 -10.22
N ILE A 56 2.80 18.42 -8.96
CA ILE A 56 1.92 19.51 -8.50
C ILE A 56 2.62 20.29 -7.40
N ARG A 57 2.23 21.55 -7.22
CA ARG A 57 2.76 22.39 -6.14
C ARG A 57 1.82 22.37 -4.95
N PRO A 58 2.34 22.43 -3.70
CA PRO A 58 1.52 22.64 -2.53
C PRO A 58 0.82 24.00 -2.60
N THR A 59 -0.32 24.14 -1.94
CA THR A 59 -0.99 25.43 -1.72
C THR A 59 -0.35 26.15 -0.53
N GLU A 60 0.02 25.38 0.49
CA GLU A 60 0.71 25.86 1.70
C GLU A 60 1.76 24.82 2.14
N GLY A 61 2.74 25.28 2.93
CA GLY A 61 3.78 24.44 3.48
C GLY A 61 4.92 24.15 2.51
N GLU A 62 5.89 23.35 2.95
CA GLU A 62 7.12 23.06 2.23
C GLU A 62 7.39 21.55 2.20
N ILE A 63 8.03 21.10 1.11
CA ILE A 63 8.44 19.70 0.93
C ILE A 63 9.93 19.67 0.62
N SER A 64 10.64 18.71 1.20
CA SER A 64 12.03 18.42 0.89
C SER A 64 12.24 16.93 0.68
N VAL A 65 12.83 16.54 -0.42
CA VAL A 65 13.19 15.17 -0.77
C VAL A 65 14.70 15.03 -0.67
N LEU A 66 15.19 14.44 0.41
CA LEU A 66 16.63 14.32 0.71
C LEU A 66 17.38 15.65 0.58
N GLY A 67 16.78 16.74 1.08
CA GLY A 67 17.32 18.10 1.02
C GLY A 67 17.01 18.84 -0.29
N VAL A 68 16.38 18.21 -1.28
CA VAL A 68 16.01 18.83 -2.56
C VAL A 68 14.53 19.20 -2.55
N PRO A 69 14.14 20.46 -2.75
CA PRO A 69 12.74 20.85 -2.88
C PRO A 69 12.17 20.40 -4.24
N PRO A 70 10.88 19.97 -4.30
CA PRO A 70 10.27 19.46 -5.52
C PRO A 70 10.15 20.45 -6.68
N ASP A 71 10.31 21.74 -6.45
CA ASP A 71 10.36 22.78 -7.48
C ASP A 71 11.69 22.85 -8.26
N ARG A 72 12.65 21.97 -7.92
CA ARG A 72 13.92 21.77 -8.64
C ARG A 72 13.91 20.48 -9.45
N PRO A 73 13.17 20.39 -10.56
CA PRO A 73 12.91 19.12 -11.25
C PRO A 73 14.18 18.43 -11.75
N ARG A 74 15.22 19.16 -12.14
CA ARG A 74 16.49 18.58 -12.62
C ARG A 74 17.25 17.83 -11.53
N GLU A 75 17.22 18.34 -10.31
CA GLU A 75 17.85 17.70 -9.15
C GLU A 75 16.96 16.56 -8.65
N LEU A 76 15.65 16.81 -8.52
CA LEU A 76 14.68 15.84 -8.02
C LEU A 76 14.63 14.58 -8.90
N CYS A 77 14.53 14.70 -10.22
CA CYS A 77 14.46 13.55 -11.13
C CYS A 77 15.68 12.63 -11.06
N ARG A 78 16.85 13.13 -10.62
CA ARG A 78 18.03 12.27 -10.40
C ARG A 78 17.92 11.42 -9.15
N LEU A 79 17.13 11.87 -8.17
CA LEU A 79 16.92 11.20 -6.90
C LEU A 79 15.72 10.27 -6.90
N LEU A 80 14.72 10.56 -7.73
CA LEU A 80 13.38 9.98 -7.63
C LEU A 80 12.99 9.20 -8.88
N GLY A 81 12.58 7.94 -8.67
CA GLY A 81 11.87 7.12 -9.65
C GLY A 81 10.38 7.09 -9.32
N TYR A 82 9.53 7.28 -10.33
CA TYR A 82 8.09 7.27 -10.13
C TYR A 82 7.39 6.28 -11.05
N CYS A 83 6.62 5.38 -10.44
CA CYS A 83 5.74 4.45 -11.13
C CYS A 83 4.28 4.84 -10.86
N THR A 84 3.61 5.40 -11.86
CA THR A 84 2.22 5.87 -11.74
C THR A 84 1.22 4.72 -11.82
N GLN A 85 0.03 4.91 -11.26
CA GLN A 85 -1.09 3.95 -11.35
C GLN A 85 -1.55 3.73 -12.81
N PHE A 86 -1.55 4.78 -13.63
CA PHE A 86 -2.13 4.74 -14.97
C PHE A 86 -1.19 4.14 -16.03
N ASP A 87 -1.76 3.39 -16.94
CA ASP A 87 -1.08 2.78 -18.09
C ASP A 87 -0.99 3.76 -19.28
N THR A 88 -0.13 4.77 -19.16
CA THR A 88 0.08 5.76 -20.21
C THR A 88 1.41 5.49 -20.91
N PHE A 89 1.35 5.00 -22.15
CA PHE A 89 2.51 4.69 -22.97
C PHE A 89 2.46 5.43 -24.32
N PRO A 90 3.59 5.90 -24.87
CA PRO A 90 3.65 6.42 -26.22
C PRO A 90 3.13 5.39 -27.24
N ARG A 91 2.35 5.84 -28.22
CA ARG A 91 1.72 4.94 -29.19
C ARG A 91 2.77 4.15 -29.99
N GLY A 92 2.64 2.83 -30.00
CA GLY A 92 3.49 1.95 -30.78
C GLY A 92 4.87 1.65 -30.17
N ILE A 93 5.18 2.19 -28.99
CA ILE A 93 6.48 1.99 -28.32
C ILE A 93 6.72 0.53 -27.94
N ARG A 94 7.97 0.09 -28.02
CA ARG A 94 8.44 -1.22 -27.54
C ARG A 94 8.87 -1.09 -26.08
N GLY A 95 8.93 -2.21 -25.35
CA GLY A 95 9.31 -2.20 -23.93
C GLY A 95 10.72 -1.65 -23.70
N ASP A 96 11.70 -2.13 -24.48
CA ASP A 96 13.08 -1.68 -24.41
C ASP A 96 13.26 -0.21 -24.80
N ASP A 97 12.53 0.25 -25.85
CA ASP A 97 12.53 1.64 -26.28
C ASP A 97 11.94 2.58 -25.22
N PHE A 98 10.91 2.10 -24.50
CA PHE A 98 10.27 2.85 -23.43
C PHE A 98 11.27 3.15 -22.31
N VAL A 99 11.97 2.15 -21.80
CA VAL A 99 12.95 2.34 -20.72
C VAL A 99 14.15 3.16 -21.19
N ARG A 100 14.67 2.88 -22.40
CA ARG A 100 15.77 3.66 -23.01
C ARG A 100 15.42 5.13 -23.16
N LEU A 101 14.18 5.46 -23.57
CA LEU A 101 13.74 6.83 -23.71
C LEU A 101 13.91 7.62 -22.40
N TYR A 102 13.48 7.06 -21.30
CA TYR A 102 13.61 7.73 -19.99
C TYR A 102 15.07 7.89 -19.58
N LEU A 103 15.92 6.88 -19.78
CA LEU A 103 17.36 7.00 -19.49
C LEU A 103 18.05 8.07 -20.37
N ARG A 104 17.62 8.20 -21.63
CA ARG A 104 18.07 9.30 -22.52
C ARG A 104 17.64 10.67 -22.00
N LEU A 105 16.41 10.79 -21.46
CA LEU A 105 15.92 12.02 -20.82
C LEU A 105 16.70 12.35 -19.52
N HIS A 106 17.21 11.33 -18.81
CA HIS A 106 18.13 11.49 -17.68
C HIS A 106 19.55 11.90 -18.11
N GLY A 107 19.83 12.02 -19.42
CA GLY A 107 21.10 12.50 -19.94
C GLY A 107 22.13 11.42 -20.24
N LEU A 108 21.79 10.12 -20.15
CA LEU A 108 22.70 9.04 -20.51
C LEU A 108 22.92 9.04 -22.04
N ASP A 109 24.11 8.67 -22.50
CA ASP A 109 24.36 8.39 -23.90
C ASP A 109 23.61 7.15 -24.40
N ALA A 110 23.64 6.90 -25.72
CA ALA A 110 22.87 5.81 -26.31
C ALA A 110 23.31 4.42 -25.81
N ALA A 111 24.62 4.20 -25.61
CA ALA A 111 25.14 2.93 -25.17
C ALA A 111 24.81 2.67 -23.69
N ALA A 112 25.03 3.67 -22.81
CA ALA A 112 24.70 3.59 -21.41
C ALA A 112 23.19 3.43 -21.20
N ALA A 113 22.33 4.12 -21.98
CA ALA A 113 20.88 3.98 -21.92
C ALA A 113 20.42 2.59 -22.36
N ALA A 114 21.06 1.99 -23.36
CA ALA A 114 20.74 0.63 -23.81
C ALA A 114 21.13 -0.40 -22.76
N ALA A 115 22.31 -0.30 -22.17
CA ALA A 115 22.78 -1.20 -21.10
C ALA A 115 21.91 -1.08 -19.84
N GLY A 116 21.61 0.14 -19.39
CA GLY A 116 20.77 0.39 -18.22
C GLY A 116 19.33 -0.11 -18.43
N ALA A 117 18.78 0.05 -19.63
CA ALA A 117 17.45 -0.45 -19.96
C ALA A 117 17.41 -2.00 -19.92
N ALA A 118 18.41 -2.66 -20.50
CA ALA A 118 18.49 -4.12 -20.45
C ALA A 118 18.53 -4.66 -19.02
N LEU A 119 19.37 -4.07 -18.17
CA LEU A 119 19.48 -4.43 -16.76
C LEU A 119 18.17 -4.20 -15.98
N ALA A 120 17.53 -3.05 -16.17
CA ALA A 120 16.27 -2.74 -15.51
C ALA A 120 15.13 -3.69 -15.93
N ILE A 121 15.07 -4.04 -17.22
CA ILE A 121 14.10 -4.97 -17.78
C ILE A 121 14.33 -6.39 -17.27
N GLU A 122 15.59 -6.81 -17.14
CA GLU A 122 15.95 -8.09 -16.54
C GLU A 122 15.50 -8.18 -15.08
N ARG A 123 15.71 -7.13 -14.28
CA ARG A 123 15.29 -7.06 -12.87
C ARG A 123 13.78 -7.24 -12.65
N VAL A 124 12.97 -6.92 -13.65
CA VAL A 124 11.51 -7.09 -13.60
C VAL A 124 11.02 -8.31 -14.40
N GLY A 125 11.92 -9.17 -14.85
CA GLY A 125 11.58 -10.42 -15.55
C GLY A 125 10.90 -10.22 -16.91
N LEU A 126 11.28 -9.19 -17.68
CA LEU A 126 10.67 -8.87 -18.98
C LEU A 126 11.63 -9.02 -20.17
N THR A 127 12.79 -9.65 -20.00
CA THR A 127 13.84 -9.75 -21.03
C THR A 127 13.32 -10.32 -22.36
N GLU A 128 12.58 -11.43 -22.33
CA GLU A 128 12.05 -12.07 -23.55
C GLU A 128 10.98 -11.22 -24.28
N ALA A 129 10.29 -10.35 -23.52
CA ALA A 129 9.23 -9.50 -24.04
C ALA A 129 9.72 -8.09 -24.41
N ALA A 130 10.95 -7.71 -24.07
CA ALA A 130 11.49 -6.35 -24.20
C ALA A 130 11.28 -5.74 -25.60
N GLY A 131 11.53 -6.51 -26.64
CA GLY A 131 11.38 -6.08 -28.03
C GLY A 131 9.94 -6.03 -28.55
N ARG A 132 8.93 -6.47 -27.79
CA ARG A 132 7.52 -6.42 -28.20
C ARG A 132 6.91 -5.05 -27.96
N ARG A 133 5.86 -4.69 -28.70
CA ARG A 133 5.10 -3.46 -28.46
C ARG A 133 4.35 -3.55 -27.12
N VAL A 134 4.43 -2.51 -26.29
CA VAL A 134 3.77 -2.43 -24.98
C VAL A 134 2.24 -2.55 -25.08
N ALA A 135 1.66 -2.14 -26.21
CA ALA A 135 0.21 -2.32 -26.46
C ALA A 135 -0.23 -3.80 -26.39
N GLY A 136 0.66 -4.74 -26.69
CA GLY A 136 0.41 -6.19 -26.59
C GLY A 136 0.81 -6.82 -25.25
N TYR A 137 1.17 -6.04 -24.26
CA TYR A 137 1.51 -6.52 -22.93
C TYR A 137 0.24 -6.82 -22.11
N SER A 138 0.31 -7.84 -21.25
CA SER A 138 -0.70 -8.05 -20.20
C SER A 138 -0.65 -6.89 -19.19
N LYS A 139 -1.66 -6.78 -18.31
CA LYS A 139 -1.69 -5.76 -17.24
C LYS A 139 -0.45 -5.87 -16.35
N GLY A 140 -0.08 -7.07 -15.92
CA GLY A 140 1.12 -7.31 -15.12
C GLY A 140 2.42 -6.97 -15.85
N MET A 141 2.53 -7.27 -17.15
CA MET A 141 3.69 -6.87 -17.95
C MET A 141 3.80 -5.35 -18.11
N LYS A 142 2.68 -4.64 -18.25
CA LYS A 142 2.64 -3.18 -18.27
C LYS A 142 3.09 -2.59 -16.94
N GLN A 143 2.66 -3.16 -15.84
CA GLN A 143 3.08 -2.72 -14.51
C GLN A 143 4.58 -2.93 -14.32
N ARG A 144 5.11 -4.10 -14.68
CA ARG A 144 6.55 -4.40 -14.59
C ARG A 144 7.41 -3.51 -15.48
N ILE A 145 6.98 -3.14 -16.69
CA ILE A 145 7.77 -2.24 -17.55
C ILE A 145 7.78 -0.79 -17.03
N LYS A 146 6.69 -0.32 -16.39
CA LYS A 146 6.67 0.96 -15.66
C LYS A 146 7.64 0.94 -14.49
N LEU A 147 7.68 -0.17 -13.75
CA LEU A 147 8.63 -0.37 -12.67
C LEU A 147 10.07 -0.36 -13.19
N ALA A 148 10.37 -1.07 -14.30
CA ALA A 148 11.69 -1.02 -14.92
C ALA A 148 12.10 0.42 -15.26
N GLN A 149 11.19 1.23 -15.81
CA GLN A 149 11.44 2.64 -16.10
C GLN A 149 11.75 3.43 -14.81
N ALA A 150 11.01 3.18 -13.73
CA ALA A 150 11.19 3.92 -12.48
C ALA A 150 12.52 3.61 -11.78
N ILE A 151 13.05 2.38 -11.91
CA ILE A 151 14.31 1.95 -11.27
C ILE A 151 15.55 2.11 -12.16
N ALA A 152 15.39 2.34 -13.47
CA ALA A 152 16.49 2.22 -14.45
C ALA A 152 17.66 3.18 -14.22
N HIS A 153 17.43 4.35 -13.64
CA HIS A 153 18.44 5.36 -13.34
C HIS A 153 18.99 5.28 -11.90
N GLU A 154 18.71 4.16 -11.19
CA GLU A 154 19.16 3.88 -9.82
C GLU A 154 18.80 5.01 -8.81
N PRO A 155 17.50 5.37 -8.69
CA PRO A 155 17.10 6.46 -7.81
C PRO A 155 17.34 6.12 -6.34
N ARG A 156 17.46 7.15 -5.49
CA ARG A 156 17.50 7.00 -4.04
C ARG A 156 16.10 6.90 -3.40
N VAL A 157 15.11 7.43 -4.09
CA VAL A 157 13.69 7.41 -3.68
C VAL A 157 12.87 6.77 -4.78
N LEU A 158 12.10 5.75 -4.45
CA LEU A 158 11.18 5.08 -5.36
C LEU A 158 9.74 5.33 -4.88
N VAL A 159 8.94 5.96 -5.72
CA VAL A 159 7.52 6.26 -5.46
C VAL A 159 6.66 5.40 -6.37
N LEU A 160 5.75 4.64 -5.78
CA LEU A 160 5.00 3.58 -6.45
C LEU A 160 3.51 3.71 -6.12
N ASP A 161 2.71 4.11 -7.10
CA ASP A 161 1.27 4.25 -6.92
C ASP A 161 0.56 2.96 -7.32
N GLU A 162 0.01 2.23 -6.33
CA GLU A 162 -0.67 0.93 -6.46
C GLU A 162 0.18 -0.10 -7.24
N PRO A 163 1.46 -0.36 -6.86
CA PRO A 163 2.39 -1.11 -7.70
C PRO A 163 2.07 -2.61 -7.83
N LEU A 164 1.32 -3.18 -6.90
CA LEU A 164 0.98 -4.61 -6.86
C LEU A 164 -0.32 -4.93 -7.60
N ASN A 165 -1.06 -3.92 -8.04
CA ASN A 165 -2.34 -4.10 -8.70
C ASN A 165 -2.22 -4.84 -10.04
N GLY A 166 -2.98 -5.94 -10.16
CA GLY A 166 -3.08 -6.72 -11.40
C GLY A 166 -1.87 -7.59 -11.71
N LEU A 167 -1.00 -7.83 -10.72
CA LEU A 167 0.02 -8.86 -10.77
C LEU A 167 -0.58 -10.20 -10.33
N ASP A 168 -0.15 -11.28 -10.99
CA ASP A 168 -0.38 -12.62 -10.49
C ASP A 168 0.47 -12.89 -9.23
N PRO A 169 0.18 -13.94 -8.43
CA PRO A 169 0.86 -14.18 -7.17
C PRO A 169 2.39 -14.31 -7.28
N LEU A 170 2.89 -14.91 -8.35
CA LEU A 170 4.33 -15.07 -8.57
C LEU A 170 4.98 -13.73 -8.89
N ALA A 171 4.44 -12.98 -9.85
CA ALA A 171 4.94 -11.66 -10.22
C ALA A 171 4.85 -10.67 -9.04
N ARG A 172 3.84 -10.82 -8.17
CA ARG A 172 3.71 -10.03 -6.94
C ARG A 172 4.85 -10.33 -5.97
N ALA A 173 5.13 -11.61 -5.69
CA ALA A 173 6.23 -12.01 -4.82
C ALA A 173 7.58 -11.51 -5.33
N GLU A 174 7.87 -11.66 -6.63
CA GLU A 174 9.09 -11.15 -7.27
C GLU A 174 9.22 -9.63 -7.15
N THR A 175 8.09 -8.90 -7.27
CA THR A 175 8.07 -7.44 -7.15
C THR A 175 8.31 -7.00 -5.70
N ILE A 176 7.73 -7.69 -4.73
CA ILE A 176 7.97 -7.47 -3.30
C ILE A 176 9.45 -7.67 -2.97
N ASP A 177 10.07 -8.74 -3.46
CA ASP A 177 11.49 -9.01 -3.26
C ASP A 177 12.39 -7.92 -3.89
N LEU A 178 11.97 -7.37 -5.03
CA LEU A 178 12.66 -6.23 -5.64
C LEU A 178 12.60 -5.00 -4.73
N PHE A 179 11.44 -4.69 -4.13
CA PHE A 179 11.30 -3.55 -3.21
C PHE A 179 12.13 -3.74 -1.94
N ARG A 180 12.14 -4.94 -1.36
CA ARG A 180 12.97 -5.26 -0.19
C ARG A 180 14.46 -5.10 -0.47
N ARG A 181 14.95 -5.58 -1.62
CA ARG A 181 16.34 -5.36 -2.03
C ARG A 181 16.66 -3.89 -2.18
N PHE A 182 15.77 -3.13 -2.81
CA PHE A 182 15.94 -1.70 -3.02
C PHE A 182 16.02 -0.92 -1.69
N ALA A 183 15.14 -1.24 -0.75
CA ALA A 183 15.15 -0.67 0.60
C ALA A 183 16.38 -1.12 1.42
N GLY A 184 16.79 -2.38 1.30
CA GLY A 184 17.97 -2.94 1.96
C GLY A 184 19.30 -2.26 1.59
N GLU A 185 19.32 -1.54 0.45
CA GLU A 185 20.44 -0.69 0.05
C GLU A 185 20.43 0.72 0.73
N GLY A 186 19.57 0.93 1.73
CA GLY A 186 19.40 2.20 2.42
C GLY A 186 18.61 3.24 1.62
N ARG A 187 17.83 2.82 0.64
CA ARG A 187 16.99 3.68 -0.20
C ARG A 187 15.58 3.81 0.38
N HIS A 188 14.83 4.78 -0.11
CA HIS A 188 13.45 5.03 0.29
C HIS A 188 12.50 4.40 -0.74
N VAL A 189 11.55 3.60 -0.29
CA VAL A 189 10.48 3.05 -1.12
C VAL A 189 9.16 3.51 -0.52
N LEU A 190 8.42 4.33 -1.25
CA LEU A 190 7.09 4.80 -0.87
C LEU A 190 6.06 4.14 -1.78
N ILE A 191 5.18 3.34 -1.20
CA ILE A 191 4.12 2.64 -1.93
C ILE A 191 2.74 3.12 -1.49
N SER A 192 1.77 3.21 -2.40
CA SER A 192 0.37 3.34 -2.03
C SER A 192 -0.33 1.99 -2.11
N SER A 193 -1.26 1.76 -1.21
CA SER A 193 -2.23 0.67 -1.29
C SER A 193 -3.57 1.10 -0.70
N HIS A 194 -4.64 0.50 -1.16
CA HIS A 194 -5.95 0.60 -0.52
C HIS A 194 -6.27 -0.63 0.34
N VAL A 195 -5.35 -1.58 0.42
CA VAL A 195 -5.49 -2.86 1.13
C VAL A 195 -4.34 -2.99 2.15
N LEU A 196 -4.66 -3.03 3.44
CA LEU A 196 -3.66 -3.05 4.50
C LEU A 196 -2.84 -4.36 4.48
N HIS A 197 -3.48 -5.52 4.38
CA HIS A 197 -2.77 -6.81 4.39
C HIS A 197 -1.80 -6.98 3.20
N GLU A 198 -1.96 -6.21 2.12
CA GLU A 198 -1.00 -6.22 1.02
C GLU A 198 0.36 -5.65 1.38
N VAL A 199 0.39 -4.78 2.38
CA VAL A 199 1.60 -4.08 2.82
C VAL A 199 2.13 -4.59 4.15
N ASP A 200 1.36 -5.44 4.84
CA ASP A 200 1.70 -6.05 6.13
C ASP A 200 3.08 -6.72 6.12
N ASP A 201 3.29 -7.62 5.15
CA ASP A 201 4.56 -8.35 5.03
C ASP A 201 5.66 -7.54 4.31
N LEU A 202 5.34 -6.34 3.83
CA LEU A 202 6.23 -5.58 2.96
C LEU A 202 6.77 -4.32 3.62
N ALA A 203 5.94 -3.57 4.34
CA ALA A 203 6.28 -2.23 4.81
C ALA A 203 6.94 -2.25 6.20
N ASP A 204 8.00 -1.46 6.36
CA ASP A 204 8.61 -1.19 7.67
C ASP A 204 7.76 -0.17 8.46
N ARG A 205 7.02 0.68 7.74
CA ARG A 205 6.20 1.74 8.31
C ARG A 205 4.94 1.94 7.50
N VAL A 206 3.84 2.22 8.19
CA VAL A 206 2.53 2.53 7.60
C VAL A 206 2.12 3.95 7.96
N ILE A 207 1.53 4.65 6.99
CA ILE A 207 0.91 5.95 7.13
C ILE A 207 -0.53 5.83 6.65
N LEU A 208 -1.47 5.96 7.56
CA LEU A 208 -2.90 5.94 7.23
C LEU A 208 -3.37 7.33 6.82
N VAL A 209 -3.95 7.43 5.62
CA VAL A 209 -4.42 8.69 5.04
C VAL A 209 -5.93 8.67 4.86
N HIS A 210 -6.64 9.67 5.43
CA HIS A 210 -8.09 9.83 5.28
C HIS A 210 -8.51 11.26 5.06
N GLY A 211 -9.44 11.47 4.12
CA GLY A 211 -10.04 12.79 3.87
C GLY A 211 -9.01 13.90 3.70
N GLY A 212 -7.79 13.58 3.28
CA GLY A 212 -6.69 14.52 3.15
C GLY A 212 -5.83 14.70 4.41
N TYR A 213 -6.04 13.91 5.47
CA TYR A 213 -5.27 13.97 6.72
C TYR A 213 -4.48 12.69 6.94
N ILE A 214 -3.36 12.77 7.68
CA ILE A 214 -2.72 11.61 8.28
C ILE A 214 -3.47 11.32 9.58
N VAL A 215 -4.06 10.14 9.70
CA VAL A 215 -4.84 9.72 10.86
C VAL A 215 -4.02 8.85 11.82
N ALA A 216 -3.04 8.11 11.30
CA ALA A 216 -2.08 7.36 12.10
C ALA A 216 -0.79 7.15 11.31
N GLU A 217 0.33 6.99 12.02
CA GLU A 217 1.61 6.59 11.46
C GLU A 217 2.40 5.76 12.48
N GLY A 218 3.06 4.71 12.01
CA GLY A 218 3.85 3.87 12.91
C GLY A 218 4.52 2.70 12.20
N ALA A 219 5.27 1.91 12.98
CA ALA A 219 5.64 0.56 12.56
C ALA A 219 4.37 -0.29 12.45
N ILE A 220 4.36 -1.23 11.51
CA ILE A 220 3.15 -2.00 11.21
C ILE A 220 2.66 -2.80 12.42
N ASP A 221 3.60 -3.38 13.19
CA ASP A 221 3.29 -4.12 14.42
C ASP A 221 2.65 -3.22 15.47
N GLY A 222 3.14 -2.00 15.68
CA GLY A 222 2.58 -1.05 16.64
C GLY A 222 1.19 -0.56 16.27
N VAL A 223 0.91 -0.36 14.98
CA VAL A 223 -0.43 0.01 14.48
C VAL A 223 -1.41 -1.16 14.65
N ARG A 224 -0.94 -2.41 14.50
CA ARG A 224 -1.73 -3.62 14.78
C ARG A 224 -2.07 -3.76 16.25
N ASP A 225 -1.08 -3.59 17.11
CA ASP A 225 -1.24 -3.76 18.57
C ASP A 225 -2.20 -2.72 19.14
N GLU A 226 -2.08 -1.44 18.77
CA GLU A 226 -3.04 -0.39 19.14
C GLU A 226 -4.46 -0.70 18.66
N MET A 227 -4.58 -1.34 17.49
CA MET A 227 -5.87 -1.72 16.93
C MET A 227 -6.44 -3.00 17.57
N ALA A 228 -5.60 -3.94 17.95
CA ALA A 228 -6.01 -5.20 18.61
C ALA A 228 -6.50 -4.95 20.04
N GLU A 229 -5.90 -4.00 20.77
CA GLU A 229 -6.31 -3.65 22.13
C GLU A 229 -7.68 -2.95 22.21
N GLU A 230 -8.10 -2.27 21.13
CA GLU A 230 -9.35 -1.50 21.13
C GLU A 230 -10.52 -2.16 20.37
N ARG A 231 -10.33 -3.33 19.73
CA ARG A 231 -11.38 -3.97 18.92
C ARG A 231 -11.58 -5.45 19.18
N PRO A 232 -12.85 -5.86 19.30
CA PRO A 232 -13.22 -7.27 19.13
C PRO A 232 -12.90 -7.69 17.68
N LEU A 233 -12.05 -8.70 17.52
CA LEU A 233 -11.73 -9.33 16.24
C LEU A 233 -12.99 -9.88 15.56
N GLN A 234 -13.10 -9.72 14.25
CA GLN A 234 -14.17 -10.35 13.47
C GLN A 234 -13.66 -11.60 12.78
N VAL A 235 -14.31 -12.72 13.05
CA VAL A 235 -13.97 -14.02 12.47
C VAL A 235 -15.22 -14.62 11.82
N LEU A 236 -15.13 -15.00 10.55
CA LEU A 236 -16.15 -15.80 9.88
C LEU A 236 -15.85 -17.27 10.11
N VAL A 237 -16.73 -17.96 10.85
CA VAL A 237 -16.67 -19.40 11.07
C VAL A 237 -17.69 -20.07 10.15
N ARG A 238 -17.22 -20.82 9.15
CA ARG A 238 -18.07 -21.61 8.27
C ARG A 238 -18.24 -23.03 8.82
N CYS A 239 -19.47 -23.49 8.92
CA CYS A 239 -19.80 -24.80 9.49
C CYS A 239 -21.15 -25.31 8.97
N ASP A 240 -21.40 -26.61 9.18
CA ASP A 240 -22.64 -27.30 8.82
C ASP A 240 -23.88 -26.81 9.60
N ARG A 241 -23.69 -26.35 10.85
CA ARG A 241 -24.76 -25.90 11.77
C ARG A 241 -24.52 -24.50 12.33
N PRO A 242 -24.58 -23.43 11.54
CA PRO A 242 -24.26 -22.07 11.98
C PRO A 242 -25.16 -21.56 13.12
N SER A 243 -26.45 -21.97 13.15
CA SER A 243 -27.38 -21.56 14.20
C SER A 243 -26.99 -22.15 15.57
N VAL A 244 -26.44 -23.37 15.61
CA VAL A 244 -25.98 -24.03 16.85
C VAL A 244 -24.73 -23.30 17.35
N LEU A 245 -23.80 -23.00 16.46
CA LEU A 245 -22.60 -22.21 16.78
C LEU A 245 -22.97 -20.83 17.32
N ALA A 246 -23.85 -20.08 16.64
CA ALA A 246 -24.29 -18.77 17.09
C ALA A 246 -24.91 -18.80 18.48
N ALA A 247 -25.81 -19.76 18.75
CA ALA A 247 -26.45 -19.92 20.04
C ALA A 247 -25.44 -20.20 21.15
N ARG A 248 -24.39 -21.01 20.89
CA ARG A 248 -23.35 -21.33 21.84
C ARG A 248 -22.47 -20.11 22.13
N LEU A 249 -22.09 -19.38 21.10
CA LEU A 249 -21.24 -18.20 21.20
C LEU A 249 -21.90 -17.04 21.94
N PHE A 250 -23.22 -16.90 21.88
CA PHE A 250 -23.94 -15.89 22.67
C PHE A 250 -23.82 -16.06 24.19
N SER A 251 -23.43 -17.25 24.68
CA SER A 251 -23.22 -17.50 26.10
C SER A 251 -21.79 -17.24 26.57
N GLU A 252 -20.89 -16.83 25.69
CA GLU A 252 -19.48 -16.57 26.01
C GLU A 252 -19.23 -15.07 26.23
N ASP A 253 -18.67 -14.72 27.37
CA ASP A 253 -18.46 -13.33 27.81
C ASP A 253 -17.52 -12.51 26.91
N HIS A 254 -16.64 -13.19 26.16
CA HIS A 254 -15.70 -12.55 25.23
C HIS A 254 -16.29 -12.29 23.84
N VAL A 255 -17.52 -12.78 23.55
CA VAL A 255 -18.19 -12.57 22.27
C VAL A 255 -19.10 -11.36 22.36
N VAL A 256 -18.79 -10.34 21.57
CA VAL A 256 -19.52 -9.07 21.49
C VAL A 256 -20.73 -9.21 20.56
N GLU A 257 -20.57 -9.96 19.47
CA GLU A 257 -21.61 -10.15 18.46
C GLU A 257 -21.41 -11.48 17.73
N ALA A 258 -22.50 -12.15 17.39
CA ALA A 258 -22.51 -13.31 16.53
C ALA A 258 -23.70 -13.22 15.57
N LYS A 259 -23.44 -13.06 14.25
CA LYS A 259 -24.43 -12.96 13.19
C LYS A 259 -24.29 -14.10 12.21
N LEU A 260 -25.42 -14.64 11.75
CA LEU A 260 -25.42 -15.56 10.60
C LEU A 260 -24.95 -14.81 9.36
N ASP A 261 -24.01 -15.41 8.62
CA ASP A 261 -23.57 -14.90 7.32
C ASP A 261 -24.74 -14.84 6.30
N ALA A 262 -24.61 -14.02 5.27
CA ALA A 262 -25.68 -13.79 4.28
C ALA A 262 -26.13 -15.06 3.57
N ASP A 263 -25.22 -16.02 3.34
CA ASP A 263 -25.50 -17.32 2.73
C ASP A 263 -25.98 -18.38 3.73
N ARG A 264 -26.04 -18.03 5.03
CA ARG A 264 -26.39 -18.91 6.16
C ARG A 264 -25.52 -20.17 6.30
N ARG A 265 -24.29 -20.12 5.78
CA ARG A 265 -23.30 -21.20 5.87
C ARG A 265 -22.19 -20.91 6.88
N GLY A 266 -22.31 -19.82 7.63
CA GLY A 266 -21.34 -19.41 8.63
C GLY A 266 -21.91 -18.43 9.63
N VAL A 267 -21.11 -18.14 10.64
CA VAL A 267 -21.35 -17.14 11.67
C VAL A 267 -20.22 -16.12 11.62
N LEU A 268 -20.57 -14.86 11.44
CA LEU A 268 -19.67 -13.75 11.65
C LEU A 268 -19.64 -13.43 13.15
N VAL A 269 -18.50 -13.61 13.76
CA VAL A 269 -18.30 -13.45 15.21
C VAL A 269 -17.39 -12.26 15.48
N ARG A 270 -17.80 -11.36 16.38
CA ARG A 270 -16.95 -10.32 16.94
C ARG A 270 -16.57 -10.72 18.35
N THR A 271 -15.27 -10.87 18.62
CA THR A 271 -14.75 -11.31 19.90
C THR A 271 -13.59 -10.44 20.39
N GLY A 272 -13.54 -10.18 21.69
CA GLY A 272 -12.39 -9.54 22.34
C GLY A 272 -11.23 -10.52 22.65
N ASP A 273 -11.43 -11.84 22.44
CA ASP A 273 -10.43 -12.86 22.71
C ASP A 273 -10.52 -13.97 21.66
N ALA A 274 -9.61 -13.92 20.68
CA ALA A 274 -9.56 -14.87 19.58
C ALA A 274 -9.19 -16.28 20.03
N ASP A 275 -8.29 -16.41 21.00
CA ASP A 275 -7.82 -17.71 21.51
C ASP A 275 -8.95 -18.46 22.21
N ARG A 276 -9.76 -17.76 22.99
CA ARG A 276 -10.97 -18.32 23.59
C ARG A 276 -12.01 -18.70 22.56
N LEU A 277 -12.23 -17.87 21.53
CA LEU A 277 -13.13 -18.23 20.42
C LEU A 277 -12.68 -19.52 19.74
N LEU A 278 -11.39 -19.63 19.41
CA LEU A 278 -10.81 -20.82 18.77
C LEU A 278 -10.97 -22.06 19.66
N GLU A 279 -10.79 -21.90 20.98
CA GLU A 279 -10.98 -23.01 21.93
C GLU A 279 -12.42 -23.49 21.98
N VAL A 280 -13.42 -22.58 22.00
CA VAL A 280 -14.86 -22.94 21.98
C VAL A 280 -15.19 -23.66 20.68
N VAL A 281 -14.75 -23.14 19.53
CA VAL A 281 -15.00 -23.74 18.22
C VAL A 281 -14.37 -25.13 18.13
N ARG A 282 -13.14 -25.30 18.64
CA ARG A 282 -12.44 -26.59 18.71
C ARG A 282 -13.16 -27.60 19.59
N GLN A 283 -13.68 -27.18 20.75
CA GLN A 283 -14.41 -28.05 21.65
C GLN A 283 -15.70 -28.56 21.03
N LEU A 284 -16.46 -27.70 20.34
CA LEU A 284 -17.70 -28.08 19.66
C LEU A 284 -17.42 -29.05 18.50
N ALA A 285 -16.36 -28.82 17.72
CA ALA A 285 -15.96 -29.74 16.66
C ALA A 285 -15.50 -31.10 17.21
N ALA A 286 -14.71 -31.11 18.30
CA ALA A 286 -14.25 -32.34 18.96
C ALA A 286 -15.40 -33.14 19.59
N ALA A 287 -16.44 -32.47 20.08
CA ALA A 287 -17.66 -33.11 20.60
C ALA A 287 -18.58 -33.66 19.47
N GLY A 288 -18.27 -33.40 18.21
CA GLY A 288 -19.09 -33.79 17.08
C GLY A 288 -20.41 -33.01 16.97
N GLU A 289 -20.50 -31.87 17.63
CA GLU A 289 -21.70 -31.03 17.60
C GLU A 289 -21.81 -30.24 16.28
N LEU A 290 -20.68 -29.95 15.62
CA LEU A 290 -20.62 -29.29 14.32
C LEU A 290 -19.33 -29.67 13.56
N GLU A 291 -19.39 -29.56 12.22
CA GLU A 291 -18.23 -29.69 11.34
C GLU A 291 -17.82 -28.30 10.87
N ILE A 292 -16.51 -27.98 11.02
CA ILE A 292 -15.94 -26.71 10.63
C ILE A 292 -15.36 -26.83 9.21
N ASP A 293 -15.88 -26.03 8.28
CA ASP A 293 -15.39 -25.96 6.91
C ASP A 293 -14.22 -24.98 6.77
N ALA A 294 -14.31 -23.81 7.44
CA ALA A 294 -13.29 -22.78 7.39
C ALA A 294 -13.38 -21.82 8.59
N LEU A 295 -12.24 -21.27 8.97
CA LEU A 295 -12.07 -20.12 9.86
C LEU A 295 -11.36 -19.03 9.06
N LEU A 296 -12.04 -17.92 8.83
CA LEU A 296 -11.55 -16.82 8.01
C LEU A 296 -11.59 -15.54 8.82
N PRO A 297 -10.48 -14.80 8.93
CA PRO A 297 -10.54 -13.45 9.48
C PRO A 297 -11.47 -12.60 8.58
N ALA A 298 -12.39 -11.87 9.20
CA ALA A 298 -13.37 -11.05 8.48
C ALA A 298 -13.01 -9.55 8.49
N ASP A 299 -12.01 -9.17 9.25
CA ASP A 299 -11.58 -7.77 9.48
C ASP A 299 -10.38 -7.32 8.62
N GLU A 300 -10.10 -7.97 7.50
CA GLU A 300 -8.92 -7.63 6.68
C GLU A 300 -9.11 -6.42 5.74
N ASP A 301 -10.24 -5.70 5.83
CA ASP A 301 -10.48 -4.54 4.98
C ASP A 301 -10.07 -3.23 5.69
N VAL A 302 -9.19 -2.45 5.03
CA VAL A 302 -8.87 -1.06 5.39
C VAL A 302 -10.12 -0.24 5.68
N GLN A 303 -11.25 -0.58 5.07
CA GLN A 303 -12.52 0.11 5.26
C GLN A 303 -13.07 -0.10 6.68
N SER A 304 -12.85 -1.26 7.28
CA SER A 304 -13.24 -1.56 8.67
C SER A 304 -12.34 -0.82 9.67
N VAL A 305 -11.02 -0.83 9.43
CA VAL A 305 -10.02 -0.02 10.18
C VAL A 305 -10.35 1.46 10.07
N TYR A 306 -10.76 1.87 8.91
CA TYR A 306 -11.08 3.23 8.54
C TYR A 306 -12.34 3.76 9.22
N GLN A 307 -13.43 3.01 9.21
CA GLN A 307 -14.69 3.40 9.85
C GLN A 307 -14.54 3.57 11.36
N TYR A 308 -13.57 2.91 11.95
CA TYR A 308 -13.27 3.02 13.37
C TYR A 308 -12.54 4.33 13.72
N LEU A 309 -11.43 4.62 13.04
CA LEU A 309 -10.65 5.84 13.31
C LEU A 309 -11.47 7.13 13.08
N ILE A 310 -12.57 7.04 12.32
CA ILE A 310 -13.42 8.17 11.98
C ILE A 310 -14.79 8.11 12.66
N GLY A 311 -15.29 6.90 12.97
CA GLY A 311 -16.61 6.70 13.58
C GLY A 311 -16.66 7.03 15.08
N GLY A 312 -15.50 7.17 15.75
CA GLY A 312 -15.41 7.55 17.17
C GLY A 312 -15.89 9.00 17.45
N ASP A 313 -15.79 9.89 16.49
CA ASP A 313 -16.16 11.29 16.68
C ASP A 313 -17.64 11.62 16.37
N ALA A 314 -18.41 10.68 15.80
CA ALA A 314 -19.79 10.97 15.40
C ALA A 314 -20.86 10.70 16.47
N GLN A 315 -20.50 10.16 17.64
CA GLN A 315 -21.43 9.90 18.76
C GLN A 315 -21.30 10.85 19.95
N GLY A 316 -20.44 11.87 19.87
CA GLY A 316 -20.18 12.83 20.94
C GLY A 316 -20.85 14.19 20.79
N ALA A 317 -21.69 14.43 19.75
CA ALA A 317 -22.36 15.69 19.51
C ALA A 317 -23.85 15.47 19.19
N SER A 318 -24.65 15.29 20.21
CA SER A 318 -26.10 15.51 20.19
C SER A 318 -26.56 16.02 21.57
#